data_60098a98a5730f46bb6942403594b63e
#
_entry.id   60098a98a5730f46bb6942403594b63e
#
_cell.length_a   1.000
_cell.length_b   1.000
_cell.length_c   1.000
_cell.angle_alpha   90.00
_cell.angle_beta   90.00
_cell.angle_gamma   90.00
#
_symmetry.space_group_name_H-M   'P 1'
#
loop_
_entity.id
_entity.type
_entity.pdbx_description
1 polymer ?
#
loop_
_entity_poly.entity_id
_entity_poly.type
_entity_poly.pdbx_seq_one_letter_code
_entity_poly.pdbx_strand_id
1 'polypeptide(L)'
;MGKENDKGRTPTGAERRGLRRLMLRLPAVRAQLQLIGEKSESLGSLCEAYEDASSMLDRWRSVVGDTNHAMVHEYEIVCAEIEADVVKYCLERGGGLLD
;
A
#
# COMPACT_ATOMS: atom_id res chain seq x y z
N MET A 1 -5.36 10.03 26.00
CA MET A 1 -5.49 8.70 25.48
C MET A 1 -5.09 8.59 24.04
N GLY A 2 -5.44 9.54 23.24
CA GLY A 2 -5.11 9.45 21.82
C GLY A 2 -3.66 9.27 21.54
N LYS A 3 -2.82 9.75 22.40
CA LYS A 3 -1.41 9.65 22.16
C LYS A 3 -0.89 8.24 22.19
N GLU A 4 -1.64 7.36 22.78
CA GLU A 4 -1.22 5.97 22.82
C GLU A 4 -1.33 5.29 21.49
N ASN A 5 -2.10 5.87 20.60
CA ASN A 5 -2.34 5.24 19.32
C ASN A 5 -1.08 5.00 18.54
N ASP A 6 -0.11 5.89 18.67
CA ASP A 6 1.11 5.74 17.90
C ASP A 6 1.89 4.53 18.33
N LYS A 7 1.93 4.29 19.63
CA LYS A 7 2.69 3.15 20.12
C LYS A 7 1.87 1.90 20.17
N GLY A 8 0.59 2.05 20.50
CA GLY A 8 -0.27 0.91 20.67
C GLY A 8 -0.93 0.44 19.41
N ARG A 9 -0.63 1.09 18.30
CA ARG A 9 -1.28 0.75 17.05
C ARG A 9 -0.93 -0.67 16.62
N THR A 10 -1.97 -1.43 16.32
CA THR A 10 -1.80 -2.79 15.82
C THR A 10 -2.38 -2.85 14.42
N PRO A 11 -1.55 -2.99 13.41
CA PRO A 11 -2.06 -3.06 12.05
C PRO A 11 -2.92 -4.29 11.84
N THR A 12 -3.91 -4.16 10.96
CA THR A 12 -4.75 -5.29 10.59
C THR A 12 -3.97 -6.25 9.71
N GLY A 13 -4.52 -7.45 9.51
CA GLY A 13 -3.93 -8.40 8.59
C GLY A 13 -3.86 -7.85 7.18
N ALA A 14 -4.91 -7.13 6.76
CA ALA A 14 -4.92 -6.55 5.42
C ALA A 14 -3.84 -5.50 5.28
N GLU A 15 -3.64 -4.67 6.30
CA GLU A 15 -2.59 -3.67 6.26
C GLU A 15 -1.22 -4.32 6.14
N ARG A 16 -0.99 -5.39 6.88
CA ARG A 16 0.30 -6.07 6.83
C ARG A 16 0.55 -6.73 5.49
N ARG A 17 -0.47 -7.33 4.91
CA ARG A 17 -0.32 -7.95 3.60
C ARG A 17 -0.06 -6.89 2.53
N GLY A 18 -0.78 -5.77 2.60
CA GLY A 18 -0.56 -4.68 1.67
C GLY A 18 0.83 -4.08 1.80
N LEU A 19 1.29 -3.92 3.04
CA LEU A 19 2.63 -3.42 3.27
C LEU A 19 3.69 -4.34 2.65
N ARG A 20 3.49 -5.64 2.83
CA ARG A 20 4.42 -6.61 2.28
C ARG A 20 4.46 -6.55 0.76
N ARG A 21 3.29 -6.45 0.15
CA ARG A 21 3.21 -6.30 -1.31
C ARG A 21 3.93 -5.05 -1.78
N LEU A 22 3.73 -3.94 -1.06
CA LEU A 22 4.36 -2.67 -1.43
C LEU A 22 5.87 -2.73 -1.28
N MET A 23 6.36 -3.39 -0.24
CA MET A 23 7.80 -3.51 -0.06
C MET A 23 8.45 -4.31 -1.18
N LEU A 24 7.74 -5.30 -1.70
CA LEU A 24 8.26 -6.06 -2.83
C LEU A 24 8.16 -5.27 -4.12
N ARG A 25 7.14 -4.45 -4.24
CA ARG A 25 6.89 -3.72 -5.47
C ARG A 25 7.72 -2.45 -5.58
N LEU A 26 8.05 -1.83 -4.46
CA LEU A 26 8.68 -0.52 -4.41
C LEU A 26 10.00 -0.58 -3.65
N PRO A 27 11.01 -1.21 -4.23
CA PRO A 27 12.28 -1.36 -3.52
C PRO A 27 12.95 -0.03 -3.18
N ALA A 28 12.66 1.02 -3.92
CA ALA A 28 13.29 2.31 -3.67
C ALA A 28 12.89 2.91 -2.32
N VAL A 29 11.68 2.57 -1.84
CA VAL A 29 11.23 3.10 -0.55
C VAL A 29 11.01 1.98 0.47
N ARG A 30 11.57 0.80 0.20
CA ARG A 30 11.36 -0.35 1.08
C ARG A 30 11.83 -0.09 2.51
N ALA A 31 12.98 0.53 2.66
CA ALA A 31 13.52 0.79 3.98
C ALA A 31 12.60 1.70 4.79
N GLN A 32 12.07 2.72 4.15
CA GLN A 32 11.13 3.62 4.82
C GLN A 32 9.84 2.90 5.16
N LEU A 33 9.35 2.08 4.24
CA LEU A 33 8.15 1.29 4.52
C LEU A 33 8.37 0.37 5.70
N GLN A 34 9.56 -0.19 5.81
CA GLN A 34 9.87 -1.08 6.92
C GLN A 34 9.87 -0.32 8.25
N LEU A 35 10.36 0.90 8.23
CA LEU A 35 10.46 1.70 9.45
C LEU A 35 9.11 2.24 9.92
N ILE A 36 8.29 2.73 9.00
CA ILE A 36 7.08 3.44 9.40
C ILE A 36 5.79 2.75 9.01
N GLY A 37 5.88 1.68 8.24
CA GLY A 37 4.68 1.08 7.64
C GLY A 37 3.63 0.64 8.64
N GLU A 38 4.05 0.09 9.76
CA GLU A 38 3.10 -0.38 10.77
C GLU A 38 2.77 0.69 11.80
N LYS A 39 3.50 1.78 11.80
CA LYS A 39 3.30 2.83 12.80
C LYS A 39 2.40 3.95 12.31
N SER A 40 2.36 4.16 11.01
CA SER A 40 1.63 5.28 10.44
C SER A 40 0.21 4.85 10.07
N GLU A 41 -0.76 5.53 10.62
CA GLU A 41 -2.16 5.24 10.30
C GLU A 41 -2.48 5.60 8.85
N SER A 42 -1.93 6.71 8.38
CA SER A 42 -2.14 7.11 6.99
C SER A 42 -1.57 6.08 6.03
N LEU A 43 -0.37 5.61 6.30
CA LEU A 43 0.24 4.60 5.45
C LEU A 43 -0.49 3.28 5.57
N GLY A 44 -1.00 2.99 6.77
CA GLY A 44 -1.80 1.78 6.96
C GLY A 44 -3.04 1.76 6.09
N SER A 45 -3.70 2.92 5.97
CA SER A 45 -4.87 3.01 5.10
C SER A 45 -4.50 2.74 3.64
N LEU A 46 -3.36 3.26 3.20
CA LEU A 46 -2.89 2.99 1.84
C LEU A 46 -2.54 1.52 1.66
N CYS A 47 -1.93 0.92 2.67
CA CYS A 47 -1.58 -0.50 2.61
C CYS A 47 -2.84 -1.35 2.50
N GLU A 48 -3.86 -1.03 3.26
CA GLU A 48 -5.11 -1.78 3.22
C GLU A 48 -5.78 -1.63 1.86
N ALA A 49 -5.81 -0.41 1.33
CA ALA A 49 -6.39 -0.17 0.02
C ALA A 49 -5.61 -0.93 -1.05
N TYR A 50 -4.29 -0.99 -0.90
CA TYR A 50 -3.47 -1.71 -1.86
C TYR A 50 -3.73 -3.21 -1.80
N GLU A 51 -3.92 -3.74 -0.61
CA GLU A 51 -4.24 -5.15 -0.47
C GLU A 51 -5.57 -5.46 -1.14
N ASP A 52 -6.57 -4.60 -0.91
CA ASP A 52 -7.88 -4.82 -1.52
C ASP A 52 -7.80 -4.77 -3.04
N ALA A 53 -7.13 -3.75 -3.57
CA ALA A 53 -7.03 -3.60 -5.02
C ALA A 53 -6.22 -4.73 -5.64
N SER A 54 -5.12 -5.12 -4.99
CA SER A 54 -4.27 -6.19 -5.50
C SER A 54 -5.01 -7.52 -5.49
N SER A 55 -5.77 -7.78 -4.45
CA SER A 55 -6.53 -9.02 -4.35
C SER A 55 -7.59 -9.09 -5.44
N MET A 56 -8.27 -7.97 -5.69
CA MET A 56 -9.25 -7.94 -6.77
C MET A 56 -8.59 -8.12 -8.12
N LEU A 57 -7.43 -7.51 -8.30
CA LEU A 57 -6.70 -7.67 -9.55
C LEU A 57 -6.33 -9.14 -9.78
N ASP A 58 -5.84 -9.79 -8.73
CA ASP A 58 -5.50 -11.22 -8.83
C ASP A 58 -6.72 -12.05 -9.20
N ARG A 59 -7.86 -11.73 -8.61
CA ARG A 59 -9.08 -12.46 -8.90
C ARG A 59 -9.53 -12.27 -10.35
N TRP A 60 -9.48 -11.03 -10.82
CA TRP A 60 -9.88 -10.77 -12.21
C TRP A 60 -8.92 -11.41 -13.20
N ARG A 61 -7.63 -11.47 -12.86
CA ARG A 61 -6.65 -12.10 -13.74
C ARG A 61 -6.87 -13.60 -13.84
N SER A 62 -7.45 -14.21 -12.83
CA SER A 62 -7.69 -15.65 -12.87
C SER A 62 -9.01 -16.00 -13.52
N VAL A 63 -9.84 -15.03 -13.86
CA VAL A 63 -11.07 -15.28 -14.58
C VAL A 63 -10.77 -15.48 -16.06
N VAL A 64 -11.31 -16.55 -16.62
CA VAL A 64 -11.10 -16.85 -18.03
C VAL A 64 -12.18 -16.14 -18.84
N GLY A 65 -11.77 -15.48 -19.93
CA GLY A 65 -12.71 -14.82 -20.80
C GLY A 65 -12.29 -13.42 -21.14
N ASP A 66 -12.93 -12.87 -22.17
CA ASP A 66 -12.53 -11.55 -22.67
C ASP A 66 -13.06 -10.42 -21.82
N THR A 67 -14.13 -10.65 -21.08
CA THR A 67 -14.80 -9.58 -20.36
C THR A 67 -14.00 -9.08 -19.18
N ASN A 68 -12.97 -9.82 -18.76
CA ASN A 68 -12.19 -9.40 -17.60
C ASN A 68 -11.12 -8.36 -17.94
N HIS A 69 -10.88 -8.08 -19.23
CA HIS A 69 -9.85 -7.13 -19.62
C HIS A 69 -10.07 -5.76 -19.04
N ALA A 70 -11.28 -5.26 -19.10
CA ALA A 70 -11.57 -3.93 -18.61
C ALA A 70 -11.35 -3.84 -17.11
N MET A 71 -11.75 -4.88 -16.36
CA MET A 71 -11.60 -4.88 -14.93
C MET A 71 -10.14 -5.03 -14.52
N VAL A 72 -9.39 -5.87 -15.23
CA VAL A 72 -7.96 -6.00 -14.97
C VAL A 72 -7.28 -4.65 -15.15
N HIS A 73 -7.58 -3.99 -16.27
CA HIS A 73 -6.96 -2.70 -16.55
C HIS A 73 -7.31 -1.67 -15.48
N GLU A 74 -8.56 -1.66 -15.06
CA GLU A 74 -9.02 -0.71 -14.06
C GLU A 74 -8.31 -0.90 -12.74
N TYR A 75 -8.17 -2.14 -12.29
CA TYR A 75 -7.50 -2.39 -11.02
C TYR A 75 -5.99 -2.20 -11.11
N GLU A 76 -5.41 -2.39 -12.30
CA GLU A 76 -4.01 -2.05 -12.50
C GLU A 76 -3.79 -0.56 -12.31
N ILE A 77 -4.71 0.25 -12.79
CA ILE A 77 -4.62 1.69 -12.61
C ILE A 77 -4.74 2.06 -11.14
N VAL A 78 -5.70 1.46 -10.44
CA VAL A 78 -5.89 1.73 -9.01
C VAL A 78 -4.63 1.37 -8.24
N CYS A 79 -4.05 0.22 -8.51
CA CYS A 79 -2.81 -0.19 -7.84
C CYS A 79 -1.68 0.79 -8.12
N ALA A 80 -1.57 1.24 -9.37
CA ALA A 80 -0.51 2.17 -9.72
C ALA A 80 -0.69 3.51 -9.02
N GLU A 81 -1.93 3.96 -8.87
CA GLU A 81 -2.20 5.20 -8.18
C GLU A 81 -1.84 5.11 -6.70
N ILE A 82 -2.17 3.98 -6.08
CA ILE A 82 -1.81 3.78 -4.68
C ILE A 82 -0.30 3.72 -4.52
N GLU A 83 0.38 3.02 -5.44
CA GLU A 83 1.83 2.96 -5.41
C GLU A 83 2.44 4.36 -5.48
N ALA A 84 1.90 5.20 -6.35
CA ALA A 84 2.39 6.57 -6.47
C ALA A 84 2.16 7.36 -5.19
N ASP A 85 1.01 7.18 -4.57
CA ASP A 85 0.70 7.85 -3.31
C ASP A 85 1.64 7.39 -2.20
N VAL A 86 1.95 6.10 -2.17
CA VAL A 86 2.87 5.56 -1.18
C VAL A 86 4.26 6.14 -1.36
N VAL A 87 4.74 6.18 -2.60
CA VAL A 87 6.05 6.76 -2.88
C VAL A 87 6.09 8.22 -2.46
N LYS A 88 5.05 8.96 -2.81
CA LYS A 88 4.98 10.36 -2.44
C LYS A 88 5.01 10.54 -0.94
N TYR A 89 4.25 9.74 -0.23
CA TYR A 89 4.22 9.81 1.22
C TYR A 89 5.60 9.56 1.82
N CYS A 90 6.29 8.54 1.32
CA CYS A 90 7.60 8.20 1.82
C CYS A 90 8.63 9.28 1.49
N LEU A 91 8.56 9.84 0.29
CA LEU A 91 9.51 10.86 -0.12
C LEU A 91 9.30 12.15 0.66
N GLU A 92 8.05 12.50 0.91
CA GLU A 92 7.79 13.71 1.66
C GLU A 92 8.33 13.62 3.07
N ARG A 93 8.21 12.46 3.67
CA ARG A 93 8.75 12.27 5.02
C ARG A 93 10.27 12.21 5.02
N GLY A 94 10.81 11.46 4.07
CA GLY A 94 12.25 11.36 3.97
C GLY A 94 12.87 12.67 3.55
N GLY A 95 12.21 13.37 2.62
CA GLY A 95 12.71 14.63 2.13
C GLY A 95 12.84 15.66 3.22
N GLY A 96 11.90 15.65 4.16
CA GLY A 96 11.96 16.59 5.26
C GLY A 96 13.19 16.43 6.11
N LEU A 97 13.72 15.23 6.16
CA LEU A 97 14.91 14.97 6.95
C LEU A 97 16.15 15.51 6.28
N LEU A 98 16.13 15.63 4.98
CA LEU A 98 17.29 16.11 4.25
C LEU A 98 17.43 17.61 4.32
N ASP A 99 16.36 18.28 4.58
CA ASP A 99 16.39 19.73 4.69
C ASP A 99 16.94 20.17 6.04
#